data_a46361caa53f686b99df65494a9bfa78
#
_entry.id   a46361caa53f686b99df65494a9bfa78
#
_cell.length_a   1.000
_cell.length_b   1.000
_cell.length_c   1.000
_cell.angle_alpha   90.00
_cell.angle_beta   90.00
_cell.angle_gamma   90.00
#
_symmetry.space_group_name_H-M   'P 1'
#
loop_
_entity.id
_entity.type
_entity.pdbx_description
1 polymer ?
#
loop_
_entity_poly.entity_id
_entity_poly.type
_entity_poly.pdbx_seq_one_letter_code
_entity_poly.pdbx_strand_id
1 'polypeptide(L)'
;MSDGVKMQRERANRVHGDPTEGLWDYHYTSDPLIRYLRDRRLHRALSELDKRGRLDVAKQSVLLVCGGVGGEGTFLANQGFIDVTVSDLSEKAMELCRRFDGRLKTRVLNAEDMSEVEDGSYDLVLVQDGLHHLPRPALGFTEMLRVARSAVIVIEPHTGVVARAMGTQWEMDGDAVNYVFRWNRSILEQTTRSYLLQEDAEVIMCRFFDHNLVVNRVVSKVPLPRRTQVLAAKAGYGMLHLAAPVGNMMVGIVLKPSRPSPQRLVAH
;
A
#
# COMPACT_ATOMS: atom_id res chain seq x y z
N MET A 1 -10.78 -22.98 2.73
CA MET A 1 -9.67 -22.11 3.19
C MET A 1 -8.48 -23.02 3.49
N SER A 2 -7.31 -22.77 2.88
CA SER A 2 -6.10 -23.58 3.16
C SER A 2 -5.60 -23.33 4.58
N ASP A 3 -4.84 -24.30 5.15
CA ASP A 3 -4.32 -24.15 6.52
C ASP A 3 -3.40 -22.93 6.66
N GLY A 4 -2.67 -22.56 5.59
CA GLY A 4 -1.87 -21.34 5.57
C GLY A 4 -2.69 -20.05 5.71
N VAL A 5 -3.87 -19.98 5.08
CA VAL A 5 -4.76 -18.82 5.21
C VAL A 5 -5.39 -18.74 6.60
N LYS A 6 -5.71 -19.90 7.21
CA LYS A 6 -6.18 -19.92 8.61
C LYS A 6 -5.12 -19.39 9.57
N MET A 7 -3.88 -19.89 9.44
CA MET A 7 -2.77 -19.40 10.25
C MET A 7 -2.55 -17.89 10.10
N GLN A 8 -2.61 -17.38 8.88
CA GLN A 8 -2.50 -15.93 8.66
C GLN A 8 -3.65 -15.14 9.28
N ARG A 9 -4.88 -15.63 9.18
CA ARG A 9 -6.03 -14.99 9.81
C ARG A 9 -5.88 -14.95 11.34
N GLU A 10 -5.47 -16.04 11.96
CA GLU A 10 -5.22 -16.11 13.40
C GLU A 10 -4.09 -15.17 13.83
N ARG A 11 -3.02 -15.10 13.02
CA ARG A 11 -1.92 -14.15 13.22
C ARG A 11 -2.40 -12.70 13.13
N ALA A 12 -3.08 -12.33 12.06
CA ALA A 12 -3.60 -10.99 11.85
C ALA A 12 -4.57 -10.58 12.98
N ASN A 13 -5.43 -11.49 13.44
CA ASN A 13 -6.32 -11.25 14.57
C ASN A 13 -5.56 -11.05 15.89
N ARG A 14 -4.42 -11.73 16.10
CA ARG A 14 -3.57 -11.51 17.30
C ARG A 14 -2.87 -10.16 17.23
N VAL A 15 -2.23 -9.83 16.12
CA VAL A 15 -1.52 -8.55 15.91
C VAL A 15 -2.46 -7.37 16.10
N HIS A 16 -3.68 -7.46 15.59
CA HIS A 16 -4.67 -6.40 15.72
C HIS A 16 -5.55 -6.51 16.96
N GLY A 17 -5.40 -7.59 17.75
CA GLY A 17 -6.21 -7.86 18.94
C GLY A 17 -5.80 -7.09 20.20
N ASP A 18 -4.53 -6.71 20.31
CA ASP A 18 -3.99 -6.00 21.47
C ASP A 18 -3.75 -4.51 21.15
N PRO A 19 -4.59 -3.60 21.68
CA PRO A 19 -4.43 -2.16 21.48
C PRO A 19 -3.20 -1.58 22.16
N THR A 20 -2.47 -2.34 22.99
CA THR A 20 -1.29 -1.86 23.72
C THR A 20 0.00 -1.95 22.91
N GLU A 21 0.03 -2.60 21.75
CA GLU A 21 1.24 -2.85 20.97
C GLU A 21 1.66 -1.71 20.01
N GLY A 22 1.35 -0.46 20.30
CA GLY A 22 1.97 0.68 19.58
C GLY A 22 1.57 0.88 18.10
N LEU A 23 0.91 -0.09 17.47
CA LEU A 23 0.38 0.03 16.10
C LEU A 23 -0.64 1.16 16.00
N TRP A 24 -1.41 1.35 17.04
CA TRP A 24 -2.41 2.39 17.19
C TRP A 24 -1.83 3.79 17.10
N ASP A 25 -0.77 4.04 17.87
CA ASP A 25 -0.09 5.31 17.92
C ASP A 25 0.52 5.67 16.56
N TYR A 26 0.93 4.69 15.79
CA TYR A 26 1.47 4.90 14.46
C TYR A 26 0.37 5.30 13.45
N HIS A 27 -0.74 4.57 13.42
CA HIS A 27 -1.80 4.76 12.41
C HIS A 27 -2.66 6.01 12.69
N TYR A 28 -2.94 6.30 13.94
CA TYR A 28 -3.87 7.38 14.34
C TYR A 28 -3.21 8.52 15.11
N THR A 29 -1.90 8.59 15.09
CA THR A 29 -1.14 9.61 15.79
C THR A 29 -1.46 11.03 15.32
N SER A 30 -1.49 11.98 16.25
CA SER A 30 -1.49 13.42 15.96
C SER A 30 -0.09 14.00 15.76
N ASP A 31 0.98 13.24 16.04
CA ASP A 31 2.36 13.70 15.89
C ASP A 31 2.68 14.01 14.41
N PRO A 32 3.01 15.26 14.07
CA PRO A 32 3.20 15.67 12.69
C PRO A 32 4.42 15.03 12.03
N LEU A 33 5.44 14.60 12.79
CA LEU A 33 6.60 13.91 12.24
C LEU A 33 6.23 12.47 11.86
N ILE A 34 5.57 11.74 12.74
CA ILE A 34 5.14 10.36 12.47
C ILE A 34 4.15 10.35 11.30
N ARG A 35 3.18 11.28 11.29
CA ARG A 35 2.25 11.44 10.15
C ARG A 35 2.99 11.67 8.84
N TYR A 36 3.94 12.60 8.81
CA TYR A 36 4.72 12.86 7.59
C TYR A 36 5.47 11.61 7.13
N LEU A 37 6.15 10.90 8.05
CA LEU A 37 6.93 9.71 7.71
C LEU A 37 6.05 8.58 7.16
N ARG A 38 4.86 8.37 7.73
CA ARG A 38 3.89 7.37 7.30
C ARG A 38 3.28 7.72 5.94
N ASP A 39 2.81 8.97 5.78
CA ASP A 39 1.95 9.37 4.67
C ASP A 39 2.73 9.72 3.39
N ARG A 40 4.05 9.94 3.48
CA ARG A 40 4.88 10.39 2.35
C ARG A 40 4.85 9.45 1.13
N ARG A 41 4.68 8.15 1.36
CA ARG A 41 4.60 7.13 0.30
C ARG A 41 3.28 7.24 -0.47
N LEU A 42 2.18 7.38 0.24
CA LEU A 42 0.86 7.61 -0.32
C LEU A 42 0.80 8.93 -1.08
N HIS A 43 1.33 10.01 -0.51
CA HIS A 43 1.45 11.29 -1.23
C HIS A 43 2.21 11.15 -2.54
N ARG A 44 3.29 10.34 -2.58
CA ARG A 44 4.02 10.07 -3.82
C ARG A 44 3.15 9.34 -4.83
N ALA A 45 2.41 8.33 -4.42
CA ALA A 45 1.52 7.57 -5.30
C ALA A 45 0.44 8.47 -5.91
N LEU A 46 -0.26 9.25 -5.07
CA LEU A 46 -1.31 10.17 -5.55
C LEU A 46 -0.75 11.24 -6.47
N SER A 47 0.43 11.81 -6.16
CA SER A 47 1.10 12.79 -7.02
C SER A 47 1.45 12.24 -8.41
N GLU A 48 1.82 10.96 -8.51
CA GLU A 48 2.10 10.34 -9.82
C GLU A 48 0.83 10.11 -10.65
N LEU A 49 -0.30 9.81 -10.00
CA LEU A 49 -1.62 9.74 -10.67
C LEU A 49 -2.09 11.11 -11.13
N ASP A 50 -1.97 12.13 -10.27
CA ASP A 50 -2.39 13.50 -10.55
C ASP A 50 -1.65 14.10 -11.75
N LYS A 51 -0.31 13.97 -11.80
CA LYS A 51 0.52 14.40 -12.94
C LYS A 51 0.10 13.82 -14.28
N ARG A 52 -0.62 12.70 -14.27
CA ARG A 52 -1.11 12.00 -15.47
C ARG A 52 -2.58 12.23 -15.74
N GLY A 53 -3.23 13.10 -14.94
CA GLY A 53 -4.67 13.33 -15.06
C GLY A 53 -5.52 12.10 -14.75
N ARG A 54 -5.00 11.19 -13.90
CA ARG A 54 -5.64 9.92 -13.53
C ARG A 54 -6.21 9.94 -12.10
N LEU A 55 -6.22 11.08 -11.44
CA LEU A 55 -6.72 11.27 -10.07
C LEU A 55 -7.95 12.19 -10.06
N ASP A 56 -9.07 11.66 -9.58
CA ASP A 56 -10.28 12.43 -9.25
C ASP A 56 -10.84 11.93 -7.90
N VAL A 57 -10.34 12.52 -6.81
CA VAL A 57 -10.65 12.08 -5.45
C VAL A 57 -12.15 12.15 -5.11
N ALA A 58 -12.89 13.05 -5.77
CA ALA A 58 -14.32 13.24 -5.52
C ALA A 58 -15.21 12.20 -6.22
N LYS A 59 -14.66 11.44 -7.19
CA LYS A 59 -15.43 10.48 -7.99
C LYS A 59 -14.92 9.06 -7.93
N GLN A 60 -13.63 8.87 -7.63
CA GLN A 60 -13.03 7.55 -7.67
C GLN A 60 -13.31 6.77 -6.39
N SER A 61 -13.71 5.51 -6.57
CA SER A 61 -13.78 4.52 -5.51
C SER A 61 -12.41 3.86 -5.29
N VAL A 62 -12.04 3.63 -4.03
CA VAL A 62 -10.77 3.03 -3.65
C VAL A 62 -11.00 1.77 -2.82
N LEU A 63 -10.35 0.67 -3.19
CA LEU A 63 -10.18 -0.49 -2.34
C LEU A 63 -8.74 -0.52 -1.80
N LEU A 64 -8.61 -0.46 -0.49
CA LEU A 64 -7.36 -0.69 0.21
C LEU A 64 -7.29 -2.16 0.64
N VAL A 65 -6.32 -2.90 0.11
CA VAL A 65 -6.09 -4.33 0.39
C VAL A 65 -5.03 -4.48 1.47
N CYS A 66 -5.20 -5.43 2.38
CA CYS A 66 -4.34 -5.62 3.55
C CYS A 66 -4.22 -4.32 4.38
N GLY A 67 -5.33 -3.62 4.54
CA GLY A 67 -5.37 -2.26 5.11
C GLY A 67 -5.35 -2.23 6.64
N GLY A 68 -5.26 -3.37 7.30
CA GLY A 68 -5.20 -3.46 8.75
C GLY A 68 -6.28 -2.62 9.43
N VAL A 69 -5.87 -1.79 10.37
CA VAL A 69 -6.79 -0.92 11.13
C VAL A 69 -7.22 0.36 10.41
N GLY A 70 -6.83 0.54 9.14
CA GLY A 70 -7.38 1.59 8.26
C GLY A 70 -6.66 2.94 8.29
N GLY A 71 -5.42 3.02 8.76
CA GLY A 71 -4.67 4.27 8.80
C GLY A 71 -4.49 4.92 7.42
N GLU A 72 -4.18 4.13 6.41
CA GLU A 72 -4.08 4.55 5.00
C GLU A 72 -5.45 4.95 4.45
N GLY A 73 -6.52 4.25 4.85
CA GLY A 73 -7.90 4.62 4.49
C GLY A 73 -8.28 5.99 5.04
N THR A 74 -7.96 6.26 6.30
CA THR A 74 -8.14 7.59 6.92
C THR A 74 -7.35 8.67 6.20
N PHE A 75 -6.10 8.36 5.78
CA PHE A 75 -5.33 9.28 4.96
C PHE A 75 -6.05 9.60 3.66
N LEU A 76 -6.53 8.60 2.92
CA LEU A 76 -7.27 8.78 1.65
C LEU A 76 -8.54 9.60 1.84
N ALA A 77 -9.33 9.31 2.87
CA ALA A 77 -10.51 10.11 3.21
C ALA A 77 -10.16 11.57 3.51
N ASN A 78 -9.02 11.83 4.16
CA ASN A 78 -8.53 13.18 4.41
C ASN A 78 -7.98 13.88 3.15
N GLN A 79 -7.63 13.14 2.08
CA GLN A 79 -7.30 13.69 0.77
C GLN A 79 -8.57 14.04 -0.06
N GLY A 80 -9.74 13.70 0.42
CA GLY A 80 -11.01 14.02 -0.24
C GLY A 80 -11.67 12.86 -0.96
N PHE A 81 -11.14 11.65 -0.87
CA PHE A 81 -11.85 10.47 -1.37
C PHE A 81 -13.11 10.23 -0.55
N ILE A 82 -14.25 10.13 -1.23
CA ILE A 82 -15.57 9.94 -0.60
C ILE A 82 -15.99 8.47 -0.55
N ASP A 83 -15.36 7.61 -1.35
CA ASP A 83 -15.63 6.17 -1.42
C ASP A 83 -14.35 5.38 -1.17
N VAL A 84 -14.06 5.12 0.11
CA VAL A 84 -12.90 4.34 0.54
C VAL A 84 -13.37 3.09 1.26
N THR A 85 -13.01 1.93 0.70
CA THR A 85 -13.22 0.62 1.31
C THR A 85 -11.87 0.08 1.79
N VAL A 86 -11.76 -0.22 3.06
CA VAL A 86 -10.60 -0.91 3.66
C VAL A 86 -10.91 -2.39 3.76
N SER A 87 -9.99 -3.23 3.34
CA SER A 87 -10.12 -4.67 3.49
C SER A 87 -8.89 -5.30 4.15
N ASP A 88 -9.15 -6.31 4.94
CA ASP A 88 -8.13 -7.13 5.58
C ASP A 88 -8.68 -8.54 5.83
N LEU A 89 -7.80 -9.52 6.04
CA LEU A 89 -8.20 -10.88 6.43
C LEU A 89 -8.70 -10.94 7.89
N SER A 90 -8.34 -9.96 8.72
CA SER A 90 -8.69 -9.86 10.13
C SER A 90 -10.05 -9.18 10.34
N GLU A 91 -11.01 -9.93 10.86
CA GLU A 91 -12.30 -9.38 11.31
C GLU A 91 -12.11 -8.32 12.40
N LYS A 92 -11.13 -8.57 13.28
CA LYS A 92 -10.79 -7.65 14.37
C LYS A 92 -10.25 -6.33 13.85
N ALA A 93 -9.35 -6.36 12.86
CA ALA A 93 -8.87 -5.15 12.21
C ALA A 93 -10.02 -4.35 11.60
N MET A 94 -10.96 -5.01 10.93
CA MET A 94 -12.13 -4.35 10.32
C MET A 94 -13.08 -3.74 11.36
N GLU A 95 -13.30 -4.42 12.50
CA GLU A 95 -14.06 -3.85 13.62
C GLU A 95 -13.41 -2.56 14.14
N LEU A 96 -12.12 -2.61 14.34
CA LEU A 96 -11.35 -1.49 14.84
C LEU A 96 -11.29 -0.33 13.85
N CYS A 97 -11.09 -0.62 12.55
CA CYS A 97 -11.14 0.37 11.48
C CYS A 97 -12.46 1.18 11.52
N ARG A 98 -13.60 0.49 11.59
CA ARG A 98 -14.93 1.17 11.71
C ARG A 98 -15.05 2.03 12.96
N ARG A 99 -14.47 1.57 14.06
CA ARG A 99 -14.51 2.29 15.34
C ARG A 99 -13.68 3.58 15.29
N PHE A 100 -12.57 3.58 14.54
CA PHE A 100 -11.66 4.73 14.49
C PHE A 100 -12.07 5.77 13.47
N ASP A 101 -12.55 5.33 12.30
CA ASP A 101 -13.00 6.23 11.26
C ASP A 101 -14.27 5.72 10.58
N GLY A 102 -15.41 6.17 11.08
CA GLY A 102 -16.73 5.78 10.58
C GLY A 102 -17.03 6.20 9.14
N ARG A 103 -16.16 6.96 8.49
CA ARG A 103 -16.27 7.31 7.06
C ARG A 103 -15.90 6.14 6.16
N LEU A 104 -15.09 5.21 6.67
CA LEU A 104 -14.52 4.11 5.90
C LEU A 104 -15.52 2.95 5.81
N LYS A 105 -15.71 2.42 4.61
CA LYS A 105 -16.33 1.12 4.41
C LYS A 105 -15.31 0.02 4.75
N THR A 106 -15.76 -1.10 5.25
CA THR A 106 -14.86 -2.21 5.59
C THR A 106 -15.34 -3.54 5.03
N ARG A 107 -14.41 -4.37 4.60
CA ARG A 107 -14.68 -5.74 4.13
C ARG A 107 -13.63 -6.70 4.68
N VAL A 108 -14.05 -7.88 5.11
CA VAL A 108 -13.12 -8.98 5.40
C VAL A 108 -12.84 -9.70 4.08
N LEU A 109 -11.63 -9.57 3.55
CA LEU A 109 -11.23 -10.16 2.27
C LEU A 109 -9.90 -10.90 2.39
N ASN A 110 -9.79 -12.02 1.70
CA ASN A 110 -8.50 -12.64 1.41
C ASN A 110 -7.91 -11.99 0.16
N ALA A 111 -6.78 -11.31 0.27
CA ALA A 111 -6.13 -10.65 -0.86
C ALA A 111 -5.72 -11.60 -1.99
N GLU A 112 -5.54 -12.90 -1.68
CA GLU A 112 -5.22 -13.93 -2.67
C GLU A 112 -6.45 -14.58 -3.32
N ASP A 113 -7.66 -14.24 -2.84
CA ASP A 113 -8.93 -14.74 -3.37
C ASP A 113 -10.02 -13.70 -3.07
N MET A 114 -10.17 -12.75 -3.98
CA MET A 114 -11.22 -11.74 -3.92
C MET A 114 -12.40 -12.10 -4.84
N SER A 115 -12.71 -13.38 -5.01
CA SER A 115 -13.76 -13.87 -5.92
C SER A 115 -15.15 -13.29 -5.66
N GLU A 116 -15.41 -12.84 -4.44
CA GLU A 116 -16.65 -12.12 -4.06
C GLU A 116 -16.67 -10.63 -4.49
N VAL A 117 -15.60 -10.14 -5.11
CA VAL A 117 -15.47 -8.78 -5.64
C VAL A 117 -15.47 -8.85 -7.15
N GLU A 118 -16.39 -8.14 -7.79
CA GLU A 118 -16.53 -8.13 -9.25
C GLU A 118 -15.32 -7.48 -9.95
N ASP A 119 -15.04 -7.92 -11.18
CA ASP A 119 -13.99 -7.37 -12.03
C ASP A 119 -14.21 -5.87 -12.28
N GLY A 120 -13.16 -5.08 -12.04
CA GLY A 120 -13.20 -3.64 -12.28
C GLY A 120 -14.24 -2.88 -11.44
N SER A 121 -14.58 -3.38 -10.26
CA SER A 121 -15.57 -2.76 -9.37
C SER A 121 -15.05 -1.53 -8.63
N TYR A 122 -13.73 -1.39 -8.49
CA TYR A 122 -13.09 -0.21 -7.89
C TYR A 122 -12.25 0.55 -8.90
N ASP A 123 -12.27 1.88 -8.85
CA ASP A 123 -11.43 2.69 -9.74
C ASP A 123 -9.95 2.53 -9.42
N LEU A 124 -9.61 2.59 -8.15
CA LEU A 124 -8.26 2.40 -7.65
C LEU A 124 -8.21 1.22 -6.67
N VAL A 125 -7.19 0.38 -6.78
CA VAL A 125 -6.90 -0.67 -5.80
C VAL A 125 -5.49 -0.44 -5.27
N LEU A 126 -5.35 -0.33 -3.95
CA LEU A 126 -4.11 0.07 -3.29
C LEU A 126 -3.71 -0.94 -2.22
N VAL A 127 -2.41 -1.21 -2.13
CA VAL A 127 -1.78 -1.91 -1.02
C VAL A 127 -0.53 -1.17 -0.57
N GLN A 128 -0.32 -1.14 0.75
CA GLN A 128 0.91 -0.63 1.35
C GLN A 128 1.41 -1.62 2.41
N ASP A 129 2.65 -2.10 2.25
CA ASP A 129 3.32 -3.03 3.18
C ASP A 129 2.47 -4.30 3.48
N GLY A 130 1.70 -4.79 2.50
CA GLY A 130 0.76 -5.89 2.71
C GLY A 130 1.04 -7.13 1.87
N LEU A 131 1.45 -6.98 0.60
CA LEU A 131 1.65 -8.12 -0.28
C LEU A 131 2.80 -9.03 0.15
N HIS A 132 3.86 -8.49 0.74
CA HIS A 132 5.00 -9.30 1.19
C HIS A 132 4.67 -10.19 2.38
N HIS A 133 3.53 -9.99 3.04
CA HIS A 133 3.02 -10.89 4.08
C HIS A 133 2.19 -12.05 3.53
N LEU A 134 1.81 -12.02 2.26
CA LEU A 134 1.01 -13.08 1.65
C LEU A 134 1.90 -14.29 1.32
N PRO A 135 1.37 -15.53 1.40
CA PRO A 135 2.06 -16.73 0.91
C PRO A 135 2.34 -16.67 -0.60
N ARG A 136 1.47 -16.01 -1.36
CA ARG A 136 1.54 -15.91 -2.83
C ARG A 136 1.36 -14.45 -3.26
N PRO A 137 2.36 -13.58 -3.04
CA PRO A 137 2.25 -12.14 -3.29
C PRO A 137 1.81 -11.78 -4.71
N ALA A 138 2.28 -12.55 -5.70
CA ALA A 138 1.93 -12.34 -7.10
C ALA A 138 0.44 -12.65 -7.37
N LEU A 139 -0.16 -13.62 -6.67
CA LEU A 139 -1.59 -13.91 -6.78
C LEU A 139 -2.42 -12.75 -6.21
N GLY A 140 -2.07 -12.25 -5.02
CA GLY A 140 -2.72 -11.05 -4.48
C GLY A 140 -2.63 -9.86 -5.43
N PHE A 141 -1.48 -9.65 -6.06
CA PHE A 141 -1.31 -8.58 -7.05
C PHE A 141 -2.19 -8.80 -8.30
N THR A 142 -2.33 -10.02 -8.81
CA THR A 142 -3.22 -10.30 -9.95
C THR A 142 -4.71 -10.13 -9.61
N GLU A 143 -5.11 -10.47 -8.38
CA GLU A 143 -6.46 -10.17 -7.89
C GLU A 143 -6.70 -8.64 -7.82
N MET A 144 -5.73 -7.87 -7.36
CA MET A 144 -5.81 -6.40 -7.41
C MET A 144 -5.95 -5.89 -8.85
N LEU A 145 -5.21 -6.47 -9.81
CA LEU A 145 -5.36 -6.13 -11.24
C LEU A 145 -6.77 -6.45 -11.75
N ARG A 146 -7.36 -7.56 -11.31
CA ARG A 146 -8.72 -7.96 -11.72
C ARG A 146 -9.76 -6.97 -11.23
N VAL A 147 -9.76 -6.63 -9.94
CA VAL A 147 -10.80 -5.80 -9.34
C VAL A 147 -10.63 -4.30 -9.59
N ALA A 148 -9.44 -3.85 -10.03
CA ALA A 148 -9.19 -2.47 -10.40
C ALA A 148 -9.76 -2.15 -11.78
N ARG A 149 -10.46 -1.00 -11.90
CA ARG A 149 -10.93 -0.45 -13.19
C ARG A 149 -9.88 0.41 -13.87
N SER A 150 -9.19 1.24 -13.11
CA SER A 150 -8.36 2.33 -13.62
C SER A 150 -6.88 2.17 -13.28
N ALA A 151 -6.56 1.91 -12.01
CA ALA A 151 -5.18 1.76 -11.60
C ALA A 151 -5.02 0.84 -10.38
N VAL A 152 -3.85 0.19 -10.31
CA VAL A 152 -3.37 -0.53 -9.12
C VAL A 152 -2.14 0.19 -8.58
N ILE A 153 -2.10 0.40 -7.26
CA ILE A 153 -1.00 1.03 -6.54
C ILE A 153 -0.40 0.01 -5.58
N VAL A 154 0.89 -0.23 -5.71
CA VAL A 154 1.66 -1.17 -4.87
C VAL A 154 2.79 -0.41 -4.19
N ILE A 155 2.75 -0.31 -2.87
CA ILE A 155 3.80 0.33 -2.06
C ILE A 155 4.43 -0.77 -1.22
N GLU A 156 5.63 -1.22 -1.63
CA GLU A 156 6.24 -2.44 -1.11
C GLU A 156 7.77 -2.35 -1.02
N PRO A 157 8.42 -3.23 -0.23
CA PRO A 157 9.86 -3.35 -0.23
C PRO A 157 10.43 -3.63 -1.62
N HIS A 158 11.52 -2.92 -1.96
CA HIS A 158 12.17 -3.00 -3.26
C HIS A 158 13.43 -3.87 -3.22
N THR A 159 13.68 -4.62 -4.29
CA THR A 159 14.93 -5.35 -4.51
C THR A 159 16.04 -4.38 -4.94
N GLY A 160 16.64 -3.68 -3.99
CA GLY A 160 17.77 -2.77 -4.23
C GLY A 160 19.07 -3.29 -3.62
N VAL A 161 20.19 -2.67 -3.96
CA VAL A 161 21.51 -3.00 -3.39
C VAL A 161 21.50 -2.80 -1.86
N VAL A 162 20.97 -1.68 -1.40
CA VAL A 162 20.85 -1.37 0.04
C VAL A 162 19.92 -2.36 0.73
N ALA A 163 18.77 -2.68 0.12
CA ALA A 163 17.83 -3.62 0.70
C ALA A 163 18.40 -5.04 0.78
N ARG A 164 19.25 -5.44 -0.16
CA ARG A 164 19.94 -6.75 -0.12
C ARG A 164 21.04 -6.79 0.93
N ALA A 165 21.75 -5.68 1.14
CA ALA A 165 22.88 -5.61 2.06
C ALA A 165 22.44 -5.39 3.53
N MET A 166 21.39 -4.64 3.76
CA MET A 166 20.95 -4.16 5.08
C MET A 166 19.49 -4.48 5.40
N GLY A 167 18.72 -4.99 4.44
CA GLY A 167 17.30 -5.25 4.62
C GLY A 167 17.04 -6.56 5.32
N THR A 168 16.01 -6.60 6.16
CA THR A 168 15.48 -7.81 6.77
C THR A 168 15.00 -8.76 5.67
N GLN A 169 15.52 -9.98 5.65
CA GLN A 169 15.05 -11.03 4.73
C GLN A 169 13.88 -11.83 5.33
N TRP A 170 13.91 -11.99 6.63
CA TRP A 170 12.92 -12.73 7.39
C TRP A 170 12.37 -11.85 8.49
N GLU A 171 11.06 -11.70 8.51
CA GLU A 171 10.35 -11.04 9.60
C GLU A 171 9.86 -12.09 10.58
N MET A 172 10.20 -11.88 11.85
CA MET A 172 9.75 -12.68 12.96
C MET A 172 8.61 -11.95 13.67
N ASP A 173 7.48 -12.62 13.85
CA ASP A 173 6.35 -12.10 14.60
C ASP A 173 5.81 -13.23 15.48
N GLY A 174 6.27 -13.25 16.73
CA GLY A 174 6.11 -14.38 17.62
C GLY A 174 6.70 -15.67 17.01
N ASP A 175 5.87 -16.68 16.86
CA ASP A 175 6.25 -17.98 16.25
C ASP A 175 6.14 -18.01 14.73
N ALA A 176 5.63 -16.94 14.11
CA ALA A 176 5.47 -16.87 12.68
C ALA A 176 6.71 -16.25 12.02
N VAL A 177 7.16 -16.87 10.96
CA VAL A 177 8.30 -16.42 10.15
C VAL A 177 7.77 -16.09 8.75
N ASN A 178 8.04 -14.87 8.29
CA ASN A 178 7.67 -14.42 6.96
C ASN A 178 8.91 -14.06 6.16
N TYR A 179 9.01 -14.59 4.93
CA TYR A 179 10.04 -14.16 3.98
C TYR A 179 9.59 -12.87 3.29
N VAL A 180 10.35 -11.79 3.43
CA VAL A 180 10.01 -10.48 2.84
C VAL A 180 10.19 -10.54 1.32
N PHE A 181 9.09 -10.74 0.61
CA PHE A 181 9.05 -10.69 -0.85
C PHE A 181 9.31 -9.25 -1.33
N ARG A 182 10.32 -9.08 -2.17
CA ARG A 182 10.71 -7.76 -2.68
C ARG A 182 10.36 -7.60 -4.14
N TRP A 183 9.71 -6.48 -4.41
CA TRP A 183 9.25 -6.13 -5.74
C TRP A 183 10.32 -5.36 -6.53
N ASN A 184 10.24 -5.44 -7.85
CA ASN A 184 11.01 -4.60 -8.77
C ASN A 184 10.19 -4.37 -10.05
N ARG A 185 10.72 -3.49 -10.92
CA ARG A 185 10.05 -3.15 -12.18
C ARG A 185 9.75 -4.39 -13.02
N SER A 186 10.72 -5.30 -13.17
CA SER A 186 10.58 -6.49 -14.00
C SER A 186 9.45 -7.41 -13.51
N ILE A 187 9.36 -7.64 -12.20
CA ILE A 187 8.28 -8.45 -11.63
C ILE A 187 6.92 -7.79 -11.87
N LEU A 188 6.80 -6.47 -11.63
CA LEU A 188 5.55 -5.75 -11.87
C LEU A 188 5.13 -5.83 -13.34
N GLU A 189 6.06 -5.52 -14.28
CA GLU A 189 5.78 -5.53 -15.71
C GLU A 189 5.42 -6.92 -16.23
N GLN A 190 6.20 -7.92 -15.88
CA GLN A 190 5.95 -9.30 -16.34
C GLN A 190 4.61 -9.82 -15.82
N THR A 191 4.32 -9.65 -14.51
CA THR A 191 3.05 -10.10 -13.94
C THR A 191 1.87 -9.34 -14.54
N THR A 192 2.00 -8.01 -14.71
CA THR A 192 0.95 -7.19 -15.31
C THR A 192 0.63 -7.62 -16.72
N ARG A 193 1.65 -7.75 -17.58
CA ARG A 193 1.48 -8.11 -18.98
C ARG A 193 0.96 -9.53 -19.17
N SER A 194 1.47 -10.48 -18.37
CA SER A 194 1.01 -11.86 -18.38
C SER A 194 -0.46 -11.97 -17.98
N TYR A 195 -0.90 -11.22 -16.99
CA TYR A 195 -2.27 -11.26 -16.50
C TYR A 195 -3.24 -10.52 -17.41
N LEU A 196 -2.94 -9.28 -17.79
CA LEU A 196 -3.84 -8.46 -18.60
C LEU A 196 -3.84 -8.86 -20.08
N LEU A 197 -2.84 -9.62 -20.54
CA LEU A 197 -2.60 -9.95 -21.95
C LEU A 197 -2.64 -8.70 -22.86
N GLN A 198 -2.25 -7.54 -22.31
CA GLN A 198 -2.28 -6.23 -22.98
C GLN A 198 -0.92 -5.57 -22.87
N GLU A 199 -0.43 -5.05 -24.00
CA GLU A 199 0.81 -4.30 -24.03
C GLU A 199 0.64 -2.84 -23.56
N ASP A 200 -0.59 -2.33 -23.57
CA ASP A 200 -0.91 -0.92 -23.32
C ASP A 200 -0.99 -0.52 -21.85
N ALA A 201 -0.80 -1.45 -20.91
CA ALA A 201 -0.74 -1.11 -19.49
C ALA A 201 0.58 -0.37 -19.19
N GLU A 202 0.46 0.88 -18.71
CA GLU A 202 1.63 1.65 -18.28
C GLU A 202 2.04 1.25 -16.86
N VAL A 203 3.31 0.82 -16.70
CA VAL A 203 3.88 0.51 -15.38
C VAL A 203 4.85 1.61 -14.97
N ILE A 204 4.49 2.34 -13.93
CA ILE A 204 5.29 3.39 -13.31
C ILE A 204 5.93 2.82 -12.05
N MET A 205 7.21 3.08 -11.84
CA MET A 205 7.88 2.71 -10.61
C MET A 205 8.78 3.84 -10.11
N CYS A 206 8.51 4.31 -8.91
CA CYS A 206 9.34 5.26 -8.18
C CYS A 206 10.03 4.51 -7.03
N ARG A 207 11.36 4.59 -6.96
CA ARG A 207 12.16 4.08 -5.84
C ARG A 207 12.48 5.21 -4.86
N PHE A 208 12.56 4.90 -3.61
CA PHE A 208 12.94 5.88 -2.58
C PHE A 208 13.47 5.20 -1.32
N PHE A 209 14.12 5.98 -0.48
CA PHE A 209 14.52 5.54 0.84
C PHE A 209 13.35 5.67 1.81
N ASP A 210 13.13 4.61 2.58
CA ASP A 210 12.19 4.58 3.66
C ASP A 210 12.79 3.84 4.87
N HIS A 211 13.28 4.62 5.80
CA HIS A 211 13.80 4.16 7.09
C HIS A 211 13.14 4.96 8.20
N ASN A 212 11.82 4.99 8.17
CA ASN A 212 11.02 5.84 9.03
C ASN A 212 11.31 5.65 10.52
N LEU A 213 11.51 4.41 10.97
CA LEU A 213 11.86 4.11 12.37
C LEU A 213 13.21 4.73 12.75
N VAL A 214 14.22 4.61 11.88
CA VAL A 214 15.54 5.19 12.12
C VAL A 214 15.46 6.71 12.11
N VAL A 215 14.82 7.29 11.11
CA VAL A 215 14.65 8.76 11.00
C VAL A 215 13.91 9.32 12.20
N ASN A 216 12.79 8.67 12.61
CA ASN A 216 12.06 9.09 13.79
C ASN A 216 12.94 9.02 15.05
N ARG A 217 13.69 7.93 15.25
CA ARG A 217 14.59 7.77 16.41
C ARG A 217 15.69 8.82 16.46
N VAL A 218 16.27 9.16 15.31
CA VAL A 218 17.35 10.16 15.20
C VAL A 218 16.80 11.57 15.37
N VAL A 219 15.78 11.92 14.58
CA VAL A 219 15.23 13.29 14.55
C VAL A 219 14.52 13.64 15.86
N SER A 220 13.84 12.68 16.51
CA SER A 220 13.16 12.91 17.78
C SER A 220 14.12 13.22 18.96
N LYS A 221 15.40 12.83 18.86
CA LYS A 221 16.42 13.15 19.87
C LYS A 221 16.93 14.58 19.77
N VAL A 222 16.67 15.26 18.66
CA VAL A 222 17.10 16.64 18.48
C VAL A 222 16.11 17.55 19.23
N PRO A 223 16.56 18.43 20.13
CA PRO A 223 15.68 19.29 20.94
C PRO A 223 15.14 20.47 20.13
N LEU A 224 14.35 20.17 19.11
CA LEU A 224 13.70 21.15 18.25
C LEU A 224 12.18 20.95 18.27
N PRO A 225 11.40 22.02 18.02
CA PRO A 225 9.95 21.91 17.83
C PRO A 225 9.61 20.88 16.75
N ARG A 226 8.51 20.12 16.91
CA ARG A 226 8.08 19.08 15.98
C ARG A 226 7.97 19.56 14.52
N ARG A 227 7.49 20.80 14.30
CA ARG A 227 7.44 21.40 12.95
C ARG A 227 8.82 21.50 12.30
N THR A 228 9.84 21.89 13.07
CA THR A 228 11.23 21.97 12.60
C THR A 228 11.81 20.58 12.34
N GLN A 229 11.48 19.59 13.18
CA GLN A 229 11.84 18.21 12.96
C GLN A 229 11.24 17.66 11.64
N VAL A 230 9.99 17.99 11.31
CA VAL A 230 9.36 17.65 10.03
C VAL A 230 10.13 18.27 8.86
N LEU A 231 10.52 19.55 8.97
CA LEU A 231 11.31 20.22 7.91
C LEU A 231 12.68 19.55 7.73
N ALA A 232 13.35 19.20 8.82
CA ALA A 232 14.63 18.48 8.78
C ALA A 232 14.47 17.09 8.12
N ALA A 233 13.43 16.35 8.47
CA ALA A 233 13.12 15.07 7.84
C ALA A 233 12.83 15.21 6.34
N LYS A 234 12.05 16.23 5.94
CA LYS A 234 11.78 16.55 4.52
C LYS A 234 13.06 16.87 3.75
N ALA A 235 13.93 17.71 4.32
CA ALA A 235 15.20 18.05 3.70
C ALA A 235 16.11 16.81 3.57
N GLY A 236 16.23 16.01 4.63
CA GLY A 236 17.02 14.79 4.62
C GLY A 236 16.53 13.79 3.57
N TYR A 237 15.23 13.54 3.49
CA TYR A 237 14.67 12.67 2.44
C TYR A 237 14.76 13.30 1.05
N GLY A 238 14.69 14.63 0.92
CA GLY A 238 14.94 15.33 -0.34
C GLY A 238 16.36 15.08 -0.86
N MET A 239 17.37 15.13 0.01
CA MET A 239 18.75 14.78 -0.35
C MET A 239 18.90 13.30 -0.71
N LEU A 240 18.29 12.39 0.08
CA LEU A 240 18.29 10.95 -0.20
C LEU A 240 17.57 10.61 -1.50
N HIS A 241 16.66 11.45 -1.95
CA HIS A 241 15.98 11.26 -3.24
C HIS A 241 16.93 11.30 -4.42
N LEU A 242 18.03 12.01 -4.34
CA LEU A 242 19.09 12.04 -5.36
C LEU A 242 19.73 10.65 -5.52
N ALA A 243 19.71 9.83 -4.46
CA ALA A 243 20.17 8.45 -4.46
C ALA A 243 19.00 7.44 -4.59
N ALA A 244 17.84 7.85 -5.07
CA ALA A 244 16.66 7.01 -5.25
C ALA A 244 16.89 5.66 -5.99
N PRO A 245 17.84 5.57 -6.97
CA PRO A 245 18.12 4.30 -7.63
C PRO A 245 18.53 3.15 -6.70
N VAL A 246 19.06 3.46 -5.50
CA VAL A 246 19.45 2.43 -4.51
C VAL A 246 18.46 2.31 -3.36
N GLY A 247 17.31 2.99 -3.44
CA GLY A 247 16.27 2.98 -2.41
C GLY A 247 15.76 1.58 -2.06
N ASN A 248 15.30 1.43 -0.82
CA ASN A 248 14.82 0.15 -0.27
C ASN A 248 13.31 -0.08 -0.43
N MET A 249 12.58 0.95 -0.82
CA MET A 249 11.14 0.92 -1.03
C MET A 249 10.76 1.36 -2.44
N MET A 250 9.59 0.96 -2.90
CA MET A 250 9.03 1.41 -4.16
C MET A 250 7.55 1.80 -4.03
N VAL A 251 7.16 2.71 -4.89
CA VAL A 251 5.77 2.91 -5.31
C VAL A 251 5.68 2.42 -6.74
N GLY A 252 4.95 1.34 -6.95
CA GLY A 252 4.58 0.80 -8.25
C GLY A 252 3.15 1.20 -8.58
N ILE A 253 2.91 1.67 -9.79
CA ILE A 253 1.56 1.99 -10.27
C ILE A 253 1.37 1.31 -11.61
N VAL A 254 0.28 0.58 -11.76
CA VAL A 254 -0.18 0.05 -13.03
C VAL A 254 -1.39 0.84 -13.46
N LEU A 255 -1.26 1.59 -14.55
CA LEU A 255 -2.40 2.25 -15.18
C LEU A 255 -3.00 1.30 -16.21
N LYS A 256 -4.25 0.94 -16.02
CA LYS A 256 -4.99 0.16 -16.99
C LYS A 256 -5.43 1.08 -18.14
N PRO A 257 -5.44 0.57 -19.38
CA PRO A 257 -5.98 1.32 -20.51
C PRO A 257 -7.44 1.64 -20.20
N SER A 258 -7.87 2.84 -20.58
CA SER A 258 -9.29 3.19 -20.55
C SER A 258 -10.03 2.17 -21.41
N ARG A 259 -10.97 1.42 -20.87
CA ARG A 259 -11.77 0.49 -21.68
C ARG A 259 -12.34 1.29 -22.84
N PRO A 260 -12.15 0.86 -24.10
CA PRO A 260 -12.87 1.49 -25.21
C PRO A 260 -14.36 1.39 -24.90
N SER A 261 -15.09 2.49 -25.10
CA SER A 261 -16.56 2.48 -25.04
C SER A 261 -17.06 1.26 -25.88
N PRO A 262 -18.08 0.52 -25.44
CA PRO A 262 -18.59 -0.68 -26.16
C PRO A 262 -18.91 -0.42 -27.65
N GLN A 263 -19.00 0.83 -28.09
CA GLN A 263 -19.28 1.21 -29.47
C GLN A 263 -18.12 1.03 -30.45
N ARG A 264 -16.89 0.67 -30.02
CA ARG A 264 -15.75 0.45 -30.94
C ARG A 264 -15.49 -1.02 -31.31
N LEU A 265 -16.27 -1.97 -30.81
CA LEU A 265 -16.13 -3.39 -31.14
C LEU A 265 -17.00 -3.85 -32.35
N VAL A 266 -17.64 -2.92 -33.10
CA VAL A 266 -18.49 -3.23 -34.25
C VAL A 266 -17.94 -2.62 -35.55
N ALA A 267 -16.65 -2.52 -35.72
CA ALA A 267 -16.05 -2.13 -37.00
C ALA A 267 -14.69 -2.82 -37.17
N HIS A 268 -14.74 -4.12 -37.52
CA HIS A 268 -13.76 -4.76 -38.45
C HIS A 268 -14.24 -6.16 -38.76
#